data_bf4b78835718745ffab674d6bf487e2c
#
_entry.id   bf4b78835718745ffab674d6bf487e2c
#
_cell.length_a   1.000
_cell.length_b   1.000
_cell.length_c   1.000
_cell.angle_alpha   90.00
_cell.angle_beta   90.00
_cell.angle_gamma   90.00
#
_symmetry.space_group_name_H-M   'P 1'
#
loop_
_entity.id
_entity.type
_entity.pdbx_description
1 polymer ?
#
loop_
_entity_poly.entity_id
_entity_poly.type
_entity_poly.pdbx_seq_one_letter_code
_entity_poly.pdbx_strand_id
1 'polypeptide(L)'
;MKFFKWNNIRLILMFALMVFLYSFTSMRNEHRKLTKSMVVFTDDSNPFIKQETVNKLLIENKTDASAIQKVDLDLNRLEKSINSNPMIEKSEVFVSIDGVLKAVVKQKTPIARMFNDEGSFYIDYQGSMMPVSDEFTARVPIVSGEINKVNQDEFNKLLRFVYDDDFLKKNIIGIQITPSGSIKMLNRNFDYEIEFGQTVNIERKFKNYKAFYQKTVVDSSLYKYKKINLTFTQQVVCTK
;
A
#
# COMPACT_ATOMS: atom_id res chain seq x y z
N MET A 1 -23.82 -7.67 -67.85
CA MET A 1 -24.38 -7.70 -66.49
C MET A 1 -24.36 -9.12 -65.95
N LYS A 2 -23.24 -9.58 -65.26
CA LYS A 2 -23.07 -10.95 -64.70
C LYS A 2 -22.75 -10.90 -63.17
N PHE A 3 -23.28 -9.90 -62.48
CA PHE A 3 -23.00 -9.75 -61.03
C PHE A 3 -23.96 -10.55 -60.12
N PHE A 4 -25.02 -11.12 -60.65
CA PHE A 4 -26.01 -11.87 -59.93
C PHE A 4 -25.76 -13.38 -59.94
N LYS A 5 -24.57 -13.81 -59.52
CA LYS A 5 -24.35 -15.23 -59.18
C LYS A 5 -24.91 -15.51 -57.79
N TRP A 6 -25.60 -16.63 -57.60
CA TRP A 6 -26.18 -17.06 -56.30
C TRP A 6 -25.22 -16.96 -55.13
N ASN A 7 -23.93 -17.20 -55.37
CA ASN A 7 -22.86 -17.09 -54.38
C ASN A 7 -22.63 -15.63 -53.96
N ASN A 8 -22.75 -14.65 -54.87
CA ASN A 8 -22.57 -13.23 -54.52
C ASN A 8 -23.74 -12.71 -53.71
N ILE A 9 -24.95 -13.21 -53.97
CA ILE A 9 -26.15 -12.85 -53.17
C ILE A 9 -26.01 -13.37 -51.73
N ARG A 10 -25.54 -14.63 -51.54
CA ARG A 10 -25.27 -15.19 -50.21
C ARG A 10 -24.20 -14.38 -49.47
N LEU A 11 -23.15 -13.96 -50.14
CA LEU A 11 -22.07 -13.15 -49.56
C LEU A 11 -22.56 -11.78 -49.13
N ILE A 12 -23.36 -11.09 -49.96
CA ILE A 12 -24.00 -9.80 -49.62
C ILE A 12 -24.93 -9.96 -48.42
N LEU A 13 -25.73 -11.03 -48.39
CA LEU A 13 -26.66 -11.30 -47.28
C LEU A 13 -25.94 -11.57 -45.98
N MET A 14 -24.85 -12.34 -46.01
CA MET A 14 -23.98 -12.55 -44.82
C MET A 14 -23.36 -11.25 -44.33
N PHE A 15 -22.87 -10.39 -45.26
CA PHE A 15 -22.31 -9.10 -44.89
C PHE A 15 -23.37 -8.15 -44.31
N ALA A 16 -24.56 -8.10 -44.92
CA ALA A 16 -25.69 -7.31 -44.41
C ALA A 16 -26.13 -7.79 -43.02
N LEU A 17 -26.16 -9.10 -42.78
CA LEU A 17 -26.44 -9.68 -41.47
C LEU A 17 -25.39 -9.29 -40.44
N MET A 18 -24.10 -9.33 -40.81
CA MET A 18 -23.02 -8.93 -39.93
C MET A 18 -23.12 -7.46 -39.52
N VAL A 19 -23.39 -6.56 -40.49
CA VAL A 19 -23.57 -5.13 -40.23
C VAL A 19 -24.80 -4.89 -39.37
N PHE A 20 -25.90 -5.60 -39.62
CA PHE A 20 -27.12 -5.53 -38.82
C PHE A 20 -26.87 -5.96 -37.37
N LEU A 21 -26.24 -7.11 -37.17
CA LEU A 21 -25.89 -7.60 -35.80
C LEU A 21 -24.95 -6.66 -35.07
N TYR A 22 -23.97 -6.10 -35.78
CA TYR A 22 -23.06 -5.11 -35.21
C TYR A 22 -23.82 -3.84 -34.78
N SER A 23 -24.62 -3.28 -35.67
CA SER A 23 -25.42 -2.10 -35.35
C SER A 23 -26.43 -2.32 -34.21
N PHE A 24 -27.09 -3.48 -34.21
CA PHE A 24 -28.02 -3.86 -33.14
C PHE A 24 -27.32 -3.99 -31.80
N THR A 25 -26.14 -4.65 -31.78
CA THR A 25 -25.35 -4.83 -30.57
C THR A 25 -24.81 -3.51 -30.05
N SER A 26 -24.34 -2.62 -30.94
CA SER A 26 -23.86 -1.29 -30.58
C SER A 26 -24.96 -0.47 -29.92
N MET A 27 -26.15 -0.34 -30.58
CA MET A 27 -27.27 0.40 -30.00
C MET A 27 -27.73 -0.15 -28.65
N ARG A 28 -27.74 -1.48 -28.49
CA ARG A 28 -28.13 -2.11 -27.23
C ARG A 28 -27.09 -1.89 -26.15
N ASN A 29 -25.80 -1.81 -26.49
CA ASN A 29 -24.74 -1.56 -25.53
C ASN A 29 -24.71 -0.08 -25.07
N GLU A 30 -25.01 0.87 -25.96
CA GLU A 30 -25.10 2.30 -25.66
C GLU A 30 -26.17 2.63 -24.59
N HIS A 31 -27.29 1.92 -24.62
CA HIS A 31 -28.38 2.13 -23.66
C HIS A 31 -28.22 1.33 -22.34
N ARG A 32 -27.15 0.57 -22.19
CA ARG A 32 -26.91 -0.14 -20.92
C ARG A 32 -26.49 0.83 -19.82
N LYS A 33 -27.26 0.84 -18.76
CA LYS A 33 -26.93 1.53 -17.50
C LYS A 33 -26.15 0.60 -16.58
N LEU A 34 -25.40 1.19 -15.68
CA LEU A 34 -24.81 0.44 -14.59
C LEU A 34 -25.91 -0.10 -13.66
N THR A 35 -25.68 -1.26 -13.06
CA THR A 35 -26.63 -1.87 -12.12
C THR A 35 -26.32 -1.48 -10.68
N LYS A 36 -25.04 -1.49 -10.32
CA LYS A 36 -24.53 -1.14 -8.98
C LYS A 36 -23.04 -0.82 -9.04
N SER A 37 -22.53 -0.20 -7.98
CA SER A 37 -21.10 -0.05 -7.72
C SER A 37 -20.66 -1.01 -6.62
N MET A 38 -19.42 -1.47 -6.68
CA MET A 38 -18.80 -2.33 -5.68
C MET A 38 -17.32 -1.99 -5.52
N VAL A 39 -16.90 -1.78 -4.30
CA VAL A 39 -15.49 -1.60 -3.94
C VAL A 39 -15.00 -2.86 -3.22
N VAL A 40 -13.85 -3.37 -3.62
CA VAL A 40 -13.21 -4.54 -3.02
C VAL A 40 -11.78 -4.17 -2.65
N PHE A 41 -11.41 -4.32 -1.40
CA PHE A 41 -10.02 -4.20 -0.97
C PHE A 41 -9.29 -5.52 -1.19
N THR A 42 -8.05 -5.45 -1.71
CA THR A 42 -7.23 -6.65 -1.98
C THR A 42 -6.68 -7.30 -0.73
N ASP A 43 -6.52 -6.50 0.34
CA ASP A 43 -5.97 -6.96 1.59
C ASP A 43 -7.08 -7.19 2.63
N ASP A 44 -7.02 -8.30 3.34
CA ASP A 44 -7.90 -8.60 4.49
C ASP A 44 -7.57 -7.77 5.75
N SER A 45 -6.65 -6.83 5.63
CA SER A 45 -6.26 -5.94 6.72
C SER A 45 -7.36 -4.91 7.03
N ASN A 46 -7.36 -4.42 8.26
CA ASN A 46 -8.29 -3.36 8.66
C ASN A 46 -8.17 -2.14 7.73
N PRO A 47 -9.29 -1.61 7.22
CA PRO A 47 -9.25 -0.53 6.25
C PRO A 47 -8.81 0.79 6.89
N PHE A 48 -7.88 1.48 6.24
CA PHE A 48 -7.49 2.86 6.57
C PHE A 48 -8.45 3.89 5.97
N ILE A 49 -9.25 3.49 5.02
CA ILE A 49 -10.26 4.31 4.35
C ILE A 49 -11.58 3.54 4.29
N LYS A 50 -12.70 4.23 4.55
CA LYS A 50 -14.04 3.63 4.44
C LYS A 50 -14.35 3.22 3.02
N GLN A 51 -14.97 2.07 2.87
CA GLN A 51 -15.47 1.59 1.58
C GLN A 51 -16.43 2.59 0.93
N GLU A 52 -17.26 3.26 1.75
CA GLU A 52 -18.19 4.29 1.27
C GLU A 52 -17.47 5.50 0.69
N THR A 53 -16.33 5.91 1.24
CA THR A 53 -15.53 7.02 0.72
C THR A 53 -14.98 6.69 -0.65
N VAL A 54 -14.45 5.48 -0.84
CA VAL A 54 -13.98 5.02 -2.16
C VAL A 54 -15.15 4.90 -3.14
N ASN A 55 -16.29 4.39 -2.66
CA ASN A 55 -17.48 4.26 -3.50
C ASN A 55 -18.00 5.63 -3.98
N LYS A 56 -17.97 6.66 -3.14
CA LYS A 56 -18.30 8.03 -3.54
C LYS A 56 -17.40 8.55 -4.66
N LEU A 57 -16.09 8.27 -4.58
CA LEU A 57 -15.16 8.61 -5.65
C LEU A 57 -15.48 7.84 -6.94
N LEU A 58 -15.81 6.55 -6.80
CA LEU A 58 -16.13 5.67 -7.92
C LEU A 58 -17.38 6.11 -8.70
N ILE A 59 -18.40 6.60 -8.01
CA ILE A 59 -19.65 7.10 -8.63
C ILE A 59 -19.66 8.62 -8.84
N GLU A 60 -18.52 9.30 -8.72
CA GLU A 60 -18.36 10.75 -8.86
C GLU A 60 -19.37 11.56 -8.01
N ASN A 61 -19.60 11.12 -6.77
CA ASN A 61 -20.58 11.69 -5.85
C ASN A 61 -22.03 11.68 -6.35
N LYS A 62 -22.36 10.88 -7.37
CA LYS A 62 -23.76 10.66 -7.76
C LYS A 62 -24.48 9.81 -6.71
N THR A 63 -25.79 9.91 -6.68
CA THR A 63 -26.61 9.24 -5.66
C THR A 63 -26.59 7.71 -5.84
N ASP A 64 -26.50 7.24 -7.09
CA ASP A 64 -26.49 5.82 -7.43
C ASP A 64 -25.73 5.56 -8.75
N ALA A 65 -25.13 4.39 -8.85
CA ALA A 65 -24.48 3.93 -10.09
C ALA A 65 -25.46 3.81 -11.26
N SER A 66 -26.72 3.47 -11.00
CA SER A 66 -27.76 3.35 -12.04
C SER A 66 -28.07 4.67 -12.78
N ALA A 67 -27.64 5.81 -12.22
CA ALA A 67 -27.75 7.11 -12.89
C ALA A 67 -26.64 7.33 -13.95
N ILE A 68 -25.66 6.43 -14.06
CA ILE A 68 -24.51 6.55 -14.96
C ILE A 68 -24.74 5.66 -16.17
N GLN A 69 -24.66 6.25 -17.38
CA GLN A 69 -24.64 5.47 -18.61
C GLN A 69 -23.23 4.89 -18.82
N LYS A 70 -23.18 3.65 -19.30
CA LYS A 70 -21.90 2.96 -19.52
C LYS A 70 -21.00 3.67 -20.54
N VAL A 71 -21.59 4.36 -21.50
CA VAL A 71 -20.89 5.10 -22.57
C VAL A 71 -20.20 6.36 -22.04
N ASP A 72 -20.76 6.99 -20.99
CA ASP A 72 -20.23 8.23 -20.41
C ASP A 72 -19.11 7.96 -19.39
N LEU A 73 -18.74 6.69 -19.21
CA LEU A 73 -17.82 6.27 -18.14
C LEU A 73 -16.37 6.31 -18.62
N ASP A 74 -15.59 7.24 -18.10
CA ASP A 74 -14.14 7.25 -18.25
C ASP A 74 -13.49 6.50 -17.08
N LEU A 75 -13.23 5.20 -17.28
CA LEU A 75 -12.63 4.33 -16.27
C LEU A 75 -11.24 4.81 -15.84
N ASN A 76 -10.44 5.34 -16.77
CA ASN A 76 -9.10 5.86 -16.47
C ASN A 76 -9.17 7.10 -15.56
N ARG A 77 -10.18 7.94 -15.76
CA ARG A 77 -10.42 9.11 -14.91
C ARG A 77 -10.84 8.69 -13.51
N LEU A 78 -11.69 7.67 -13.38
CA LEU A 78 -12.11 7.11 -12.09
C LEU A 78 -10.92 6.49 -11.34
N GLU A 79 -10.09 5.70 -12.01
CA GLU A 79 -8.86 5.17 -11.41
C GLU A 79 -7.93 6.27 -10.92
N LYS A 80 -7.70 7.31 -11.72
CA LYS A 80 -6.88 8.46 -11.31
C LYS A 80 -7.48 9.16 -10.10
N SER A 81 -8.79 9.34 -10.06
CA SER A 81 -9.50 9.95 -8.93
C SER A 81 -9.33 9.12 -7.65
N ILE A 82 -9.47 7.80 -7.74
CA ILE A 82 -9.26 6.91 -6.59
C ILE A 82 -7.78 6.89 -6.18
N ASN A 83 -6.85 6.76 -7.13
CA ASN A 83 -5.41 6.74 -6.87
C ASN A 83 -4.85 8.07 -6.34
N SER A 84 -5.58 9.18 -6.49
CA SER A 84 -5.20 10.47 -5.89
C SER A 84 -5.40 10.50 -4.37
N ASN A 85 -6.13 9.54 -3.81
CA ASN A 85 -6.31 9.45 -2.37
C ASN A 85 -5.01 8.98 -1.70
N PRO A 86 -4.49 9.72 -0.70
CA PRO A 86 -3.19 9.43 -0.10
C PRO A 86 -3.12 8.11 0.69
N MET A 87 -4.27 7.47 0.96
CA MET A 87 -4.35 6.15 1.61
C MET A 87 -4.27 4.98 0.60
N ILE A 88 -4.38 5.27 -0.70
CA ILE A 88 -4.47 4.26 -1.74
C ILE A 88 -3.12 4.12 -2.45
N GLU A 89 -2.64 2.89 -2.61
CA GLU A 89 -1.44 2.57 -3.36
C GLU A 89 -1.76 2.42 -4.86
N LYS A 90 -2.82 1.66 -5.16
CA LYS A 90 -3.26 1.39 -6.53
C LYS A 90 -4.73 1.00 -6.54
N SER A 91 -5.45 1.40 -7.59
CA SER A 91 -6.78 0.87 -7.88
C SER A 91 -6.88 0.39 -9.32
N GLU A 92 -7.80 -0.54 -9.55
CA GLU A 92 -8.21 -1.00 -10.88
C GLU A 92 -9.73 -0.88 -10.96
N VAL A 93 -10.22 -0.16 -11.98
CA VAL A 93 -11.65 0.08 -12.17
C VAL A 93 -12.11 -0.55 -13.47
N PHE A 94 -13.17 -1.34 -13.40
CA PHE A 94 -13.75 -1.99 -14.58
C PHE A 94 -15.26 -2.21 -14.42
N VAL A 95 -15.93 -2.41 -15.55
CA VAL A 95 -17.35 -2.78 -15.57
C VAL A 95 -17.48 -4.23 -15.95
N SER A 96 -18.15 -5.01 -15.10
CA SER A 96 -18.45 -6.41 -15.39
C SER A 96 -19.52 -6.56 -16.48
N ILE A 97 -19.67 -7.79 -17.00
CA ILE A 97 -20.68 -8.11 -18.04
C ILE A 97 -22.11 -7.80 -17.55
N ASP A 98 -22.35 -7.98 -16.24
CA ASP A 98 -23.66 -7.74 -15.60
C ASP A 98 -23.95 -6.26 -15.36
N GLY A 99 -23.04 -5.34 -15.79
CA GLY A 99 -23.18 -3.91 -15.59
C GLY A 99 -22.78 -3.42 -14.19
N VAL A 100 -22.05 -4.22 -13.42
CA VAL A 100 -21.52 -3.80 -12.11
C VAL A 100 -20.21 -3.03 -12.30
N LEU A 101 -20.16 -1.80 -11.83
CA LEU A 101 -18.93 -1.00 -11.76
C LEU A 101 -18.13 -1.44 -10.54
N LYS A 102 -16.97 -2.05 -10.78
CA LYS A 102 -16.09 -2.56 -9.71
C LYS A 102 -14.82 -1.74 -9.60
N ALA A 103 -14.42 -1.44 -8.38
CA ALA A 103 -13.09 -0.94 -8.05
C ALA A 103 -12.39 -1.96 -7.14
N VAL A 104 -11.25 -2.47 -7.59
CA VAL A 104 -10.36 -3.29 -6.78
C VAL A 104 -9.26 -2.35 -6.27
N VAL A 105 -9.15 -2.21 -4.96
CA VAL A 105 -8.32 -1.18 -4.32
C VAL A 105 -7.29 -1.84 -3.42
N LYS A 106 -6.02 -1.50 -3.65
CA LYS A 106 -4.91 -1.80 -2.77
C LYS A 106 -4.59 -0.58 -1.92
N GLN A 107 -4.67 -0.70 -0.61
CA GLN A 107 -4.30 0.34 0.33
C GLN A 107 -2.79 0.41 0.49
N LYS A 108 -2.25 1.58 0.86
CA LYS A 108 -0.86 1.72 1.27
C LYS A 108 -0.60 0.94 2.55
N THR A 109 0.61 0.42 2.68
CA THR A 109 1.06 -0.35 3.85
C THR A 109 1.95 0.53 4.72
N PRO A 110 1.48 1.05 5.86
CA PRO A 110 2.32 1.83 6.76
C PRO A 110 3.35 0.93 7.45
N ILE A 111 4.61 1.37 7.48
CA ILE A 111 5.74 0.66 8.11
C ILE A 111 6.41 1.43 9.25
N ALA A 112 6.13 2.74 9.37
CA ALA A 112 6.56 3.56 10.49
C ALA A 112 5.58 4.71 10.70
N ARG A 113 5.59 5.33 11.89
CA ARG A 113 4.84 6.55 12.20
C ARG A 113 5.80 7.62 12.64
N MET A 114 5.65 8.81 12.09
CA MET A 114 6.46 9.98 12.40
C MET A 114 5.59 11.14 12.88
N PHE A 115 6.18 12.02 13.70
CA PHE A 115 5.57 13.25 14.15
C PHE A 115 6.39 14.44 13.65
N ASN A 116 5.71 15.48 13.21
CA ASN A 116 6.27 16.78 12.89
C ASN A 116 5.39 17.89 13.50
N ASP A 117 5.73 19.14 13.23
CA ASP A 117 5.00 20.31 13.75
C ASP A 117 3.55 20.38 13.22
N GLU A 118 3.26 19.79 12.09
CA GLU A 118 1.93 19.72 11.47
C GLU A 118 1.08 18.57 12.02
N GLY A 119 1.67 17.65 12.77
CA GLY A 119 0.98 16.50 13.34
C GLY A 119 1.69 15.18 13.17
N SER A 120 0.94 14.11 13.01
CA SER A 120 1.48 12.76 12.79
C SER A 120 1.09 12.19 11.44
N PHE A 121 2.00 11.43 10.83
CA PHE A 121 1.80 10.74 9.58
C PHE A 121 2.52 9.39 9.59
N TYR A 122 2.10 8.51 8.69
CA TYR A 122 2.81 7.26 8.44
C TYR A 122 3.83 7.43 7.30
N ILE A 123 4.86 6.59 7.35
CA ILE A 123 5.73 6.29 6.21
C ILE A 123 5.25 4.94 5.68
N ASP A 124 4.88 4.90 4.41
CA ASP A 124 4.42 3.68 3.75
C ASP A 124 5.59 2.80 3.28
N TYR A 125 5.28 1.60 2.81
CA TYR A 125 6.27 0.64 2.33
C TYR A 125 7.10 1.17 1.14
N GLN A 126 6.59 2.12 0.38
CA GLN A 126 7.31 2.77 -0.72
C GLN A 126 8.19 3.94 -0.24
N GLY A 127 8.08 4.32 1.03
CA GLY A 127 8.79 5.46 1.62
C GLY A 127 8.07 6.80 1.45
N SER A 128 6.81 6.77 1.02
CA SER A 128 5.99 7.97 0.86
C SER A 128 5.24 8.31 2.14
N MET A 129 4.89 9.57 2.32
CA MET A 129 4.04 9.99 3.43
C MET A 129 2.60 9.53 3.20
N MET A 130 1.96 9.09 4.27
CA MET A 130 0.56 8.69 4.32
C MET A 130 -0.07 9.33 5.56
N PRO A 131 -1.22 10.02 5.45
CA PRO A 131 -1.89 10.60 6.62
C PRO A 131 -2.37 9.51 7.59
N VAL A 132 -2.56 9.88 8.84
CA VAL A 132 -3.17 8.99 9.82
C VAL A 132 -4.64 8.82 9.51
N SER A 133 -5.15 7.62 9.66
CA SER A 133 -6.56 7.31 9.48
C SER A 133 -7.32 7.44 10.80
N ASP A 134 -8.55 7.93 10.71
CA ASP A 134 -9.51 7.93 11.82
C ASP A 134 -10.15 6.54 12.04
N GLU A 135 -10.07 5.66 11.04
CA GLU A 135 -10.69 4.34 11.08
C GLU A 135 -9.81 3.29 11.75
N PHE A 136 -8.51 3.34 11.48
CA PHE A 136 -7.58 2.34 11.99
C PHE A 136 -6.19 2.92 12.26
N THR A 137 -5.60 2.50 13.38
CA THR A 137 -4.23 2.87 13.75
C THR A 137 -3.28 1.68 13.59
N ALA A 138 -2.31 1.80 12.69
CA ALA A 138 -1.30 0.76 12.47
C ALA A 138 -0.35 0.66 13.67
N ARG A 139 0.01 -0.59 14.02
CA ARG A 139 1.03 -0.89 15.03
C ARG A 139 2.40 -0.95 14.37
N VAL A 140 3.03 0.19 14.23
CA VAL A 140 4.34 0.37 13.59
C VAL A 140 5.27 1.14 14.52
N PRO A 141 6.60 1.05 14.34
CA PRO A 141 7.56 1.82 15.14
C PRO A 141 7.34 3.32 15.00
N ILE A 142 7.56 4.05 16.08
CA ILE A 142 7.56 5.51 16.08
C ILE A 142 8.95 5.99 15.68
N VAL A 143 9.04 6.80 14.64
CA VAL A 143 10.25 7.48 14.20
C VAL A 143 10.28 8.87 14.81
N SER A 144 11.41 9.24 15.41
CA SER A 144 11.67 10.55 15.98
C SER A 144 13.02 11.11 15.53
N GLY A 145 13.17 12.43 15.59
CA GLY A 145 14.37 13.13 15.14
C GLY A 145 14.26 13.62 13.69
N GLU A 146 15.37 14.12 13.15
CA GLU A 146 15.40 14.79 11.86
C GLU A 146 15.71 13.82 10.71
N ILE A 147 14.70 13.46 9.93
CA ILE A 147 14.84 12.52 8.79
C ILE A 147 15.81 13.01 7.70
N ASN A 148 16.02 14.34 7.61
CA ASN A 148 16.97 14.94 6.67
C ASN A 148 18.46 14.70 7.01
N LYS A 149 18.75 14.18 8.21
CA LYS A 149 20.10 13.81 8.64
C LYS A 149 20.55 12.43 8.16
N VAL A 150 19.65 11.64 7.60
CA VAL A 150 19.95 10.32 7.07
C VAL A 150 19.66 10.25 5.58
N ASN A 151 20.32 9.34 4.88
CA ASN A 151 19.95 9.03 3.49
C ASN A 151 18.56 8.35 3.49
N GLN A 152 17.57 8.97 2.83
CA GLN A 152 16.19 8.52 2.86
C GLN A 152 16.01 7.11 2.28
N ASP A 153 16.72 6.78 1.18
CA ASP A 153 16.60 5.45 0.55
C ASP A 153 17.13 4.35 1.46
N GLU A 154 18.27 4.58 2.10
CA GLU A 154 18.86 3.63 3.05
C GLU A 154 18.00 3.54 4.33
N PHE A 155 17.42 4.65 4.78
CA PHE A 155 16.50 4.64 5.91
C PHE A 155 15.21 3.88 5.60
N ASN A 156 14.65 4.07 4.40
CA ASN A 156 13.48 3.31 3.95
C ASN A 156 13.79 1.80 3.83
N LYS A 157 14.99 1.43 3.40
CA LYS A 157 15.44 0.01 3.43
C LYS A 157 15.47 -0.53 4.85
N LEU A 158 15.97 0.26 5.81
CA LEU A 158 15.97 -0.12 7.23
C LEU A 158 14.55 -0.34 7.75
N LEU A 159 13.62 0.57 7.46
CA LEU A 159 12.22 0.47 7.89
C LEU A 159 11.54 -0.77 7.29
N ARG A 160 11.75 -1.02 5.98
CA ARG A 160 11.25 -2.24 5.33
C ARG A 160 11.81 -3.49 5.97
N PHE A 161 13.11 -3.52 6.23
CA PHE A 161 13.74 -4.67 6.88
C PHE A 161 13.15 -4.96 8.26
N VAL A 162 12.87 -3.91 9.05
CA VAL A 162 12.20 -4.05 10.35
C VAL A 162 10.76 -4.54 10.18
N TYR A 163 10.06 -4.06 9.16
CA TYR A 163 8.66 -4.43 8.91
C TYR A 163 8.52 -5.87 8.39
N ASP A 164 9.40 -6.31 7.49
CA ASP A 164 9.35 -7.63 6.84
C ASP A 164 9.79 -8.77 7.76
N ASP A 165 10.53 -8.45 8.81
CA ASP A 165 11.02 -9.43 9.78
C ASP A 165 10.11 -9.53 11.00
N ASP A 166 9.46 -10.66 11.21
CA ASP A 166 8.49 -10.88 12.29
C ASP A 166 9.05 -10.61 13.68
N PHE A 167 10.33 -10.93 13.92
CA PHE A 167 10.97 -10.68 15.20
C PHE A 167 11.19 -9.18 15.42
N LEU A 168 11.74 -8.49 14.44
CA LEU A 168 12.01 -7.05 14.53
C LEU A 168 10.71 -6.26 14.62
N LYS A 169 9.72 -6.58 13.80
CA LYS A 169 8.38 -5.98 13.81
C LYS A 169 7.70 -6.07 15.19
N LYS A 170 7.88 -7.18 15.89
CA LYS A 170 7.32 -7.38 17.23
C LYS A 170 8.10 -6.68 18.33
N ASN A 171 9.43 -6.54 18.16
CA ASN A 171 10.31 -6.09 19.22
C ASN A 171 10.75 -4.62 19.12
N ILE A 172 10.85 -4.05 17.91
CA ILE A 172 11.25 -2.64 17.73
C ILE A 172 9.99 -1.75 17.74
N ILE A 173 9.94 -0.82 18.70
CA ILE A 173 8.80 0.10 18.86
C ILE A 173 9.15 1.56 18.60
N GLY A 174 10.43 1.89 18.62
CA GLY A 174 10.90 3.25 18.39
C GLY A 174 12.21 3.25 17.62
N ILE A 175 12.37 4.25 16.75
CA ILE A 175 13.58 4.50 15.96
C ILE A 175 13.87 5.99 16.08
N GLN A 176 14.99 6.34 16.70
CA GLN A 176 15.41 7.73 16.89
C GLN A 176 16.58 8.05 15.98
N ILE A 177 16.44 9.11 15.21
CA ILE A 177 17.52 9.70 14.41
C ILE A 177 18.18 10.80 15.27
N THR A 178 19.45 10.61 15.57
CA THR A 178 20.22 11.60 16.33
C THR A 178 20.65 12.78 15.44
N PRO A 179 21.03 13.92 16.01
CA PRO A 179 21.52 15.06 15.21
C PRO A 179 22.77 14.74 14.35
N SER A 180 23.52 13.71 14.71
CA SER A 180 24.67 13.21 13.91
C SER A 180 24.28 12.26 12.78
N GLY A 181 22.97 11.97 12.57
CA GLY A 181 22.48 11.00 11.60
C GLY A 181 22.68 9.53 12.01
N SER A 182 22.99 9.27 13.27
CA SER A 182 23.07 7.93 13.84
C SER A 182 21.69 7.47 14.29
N ILE A 183 21.42 6.17 14.19
CA ILE A 183 20.13 5.57 14.54
C ILE A 183 20.24 4.83 15.87
N LYS A 184 19.26 5.09 16.73
CA LYS A 184 18.99 4.38 17.97
C LYS A 184 17.63 3.72 17.88
N MET A 185 17.44 2.58 18.53
CA MET A 185 16.16 1.88 18.54
C MET A 185 15.77 1.49 19.95
N LEU A 186 14.47 1.41 20.17
CA LEU A 186 13.87 0.99 21.43
C LEU A 186 13.21 -0.38 21.28
N ASN A 187 13.45 -1.23 22.27
CA ASN A 187 12.82 -2.54 22.33
C ASN A 187 11.49 -2.47 23.09
N ARG A 188 10.53 -3.33 22.76
CA ARG A 188 9.21 -3.41 23.40
C ARG A 188 9.26 -3.97 24.82
N ASN A 189 10.08 -5.00 25.04
CA ASN A 189 10.01 -5.85 26.23
C ASN A 189 11.11 -5.54 27.24
N PHE A 190 12.11 -4.74 26.86
CA PHE A 190 13.28 -4.46 27.65
C PHE A 190 13.69 -2.99 27.54
N ASP A 191 14.18 -2.41 28.60
CA ASP A 191 14.51 -0.98 28.72
C ASP A 191 15.90 -0.61 28.15
N TYR A 192 16.57 -1.51 27.43
CA TYR A 192 17.83 -1.18 26.80
C TYR A 192 17.64 -0.40 25.51
N GLU A 193 18.57 0.48 25.23
CA GLU A 193 18.71 1.19 23.96
C GLU A 193 19.58 0.39 22.99
N ILE A 194 19.16 0.28 21.74
CA ILE A 194 19.95 -0.31 20.66
C ILE A 194 20.63 0.80 19.89
N GLU A 195 21.96 0.91 20.00
CA GLU A 195 22.78 1.82 19.21
C GLU A 195 23.07 1.18 17.84
N PHE A 196 22.18 1.42 16.86
CA PHE A 196 22.32 0.83 15.53
C PHE A 196 23.42 1.52 14.70
N GLY A 197 23.62 2.84 14.89
CA GLY A 197 24.58 3.64 14.12
C GLY A 197 24.08 4.01 12.75
N GLN A 198 24.97 4.00 11.75
CA GLN A 198 24.66 4.33 10.36
C GLN A 198 23.84 3.20 9.68
N THR A 199 23.09 3.55 8.64
CA THR A 199 22.25 2.64 7.83
C THR A 199 23.05 1.73 6.88
N VAL A 200 24.24 1.32 7.27
CA VAL A 200 25.10 0.41 6.51
C VAL A 200 25.08 -0.98 7.11
N ASN A 201 25.21 -2.02 6.27
CA ASN A 201 25.20 -3.44 6.67
C ASN A 201 23.98 -3.85 7.55
N ILE A 202 22.79 -3.34 7.21
CA ILE A 202 21.55 -3.48 7.95
C ILE A 202 21.27 -4.94 8.31
N GLU A 203 21.29 -5.83 7.32
CA GLU A 203 21.02 -7.26 7.49
C GLU A 203 21.97 -7.91 8.49
N ARG A 204 23.28 -7.64 8.36
CA ARG A 204 24.30 -8.24 9.23
C ARG A 204 24.15 -7.78 10.68
N LYS A 205 23.87 -6.49 10.88
CA LYS A 205 23.64 -5.93 12.21
C LYS A 205 22.43 -6.58 12.89
N PHE A 206 21.32 -6.70 12.18
CA PHE A 206 20.14 -7.35 12.72
C PHE A 206 20.32 -8.86 12.93
N LYS A 207 21.08 -9.55 12.07
CA LYS A 207 21.44 -10.95 12.28
C LYS A 207 22.22 -11.13 13.60
N ASN A 208 23.21 -10.26 13.84
CA ASN A 208 23.98 -10.27 15.08
C ASN A 208 23.10 -9.96 16.31
N TYR A 209 22.21 -8.96 16.18
CA TYR A 209 21.25 -8.62 17.22
C TYR A 209 20.33 -9.80 17.59
N LYS A 210 19.78 -10.48 16.60
CA LYS A 210 18.92 -11.66 16.82
C LYS A 210 19.66 -12.78 17.52
N ALA A 211 20.87 -13.11 17.06
CA ALA A 211 21.69 -14.14 17.68
C ALA A 211 22.05 -13.80 19.15
N PHE A 212 22.39 -12.53 19.40
CA PHE A 212 22.61 -12.03 20.74
C PHE A 212 21.34 -12.14 21.59
N TYR A 213 20.21 -11.66 21.11
CA TYR A 213 18.94 -11.70 21.81
C TYR A 213 18.53 -13.12 22.16
N GLN A 214 18.58 -14.05 21.21
CA GLN A 214 18.25 -15.46 21.43
C GLN A 214 19.11 -16.10 22.55
N LYS A 215 20.41 -15.81 22.57
CA LYS A 215 21.32 -16.33 23.60
C LYS A 215 21.00 -15.75 24.97
N THR A 216 20.81 -14.44 25.06
CA THR A 216 20.69 -13.71 26.33
C THR A 216 19.30 -13.78 26.95
N VAL A 217 18.27 -14.07 26.16
CA VAL A 217 16.92 -14.37 26.68
C VAL A 217 16.93 -15.68 27.47
N VAL A 218 17.61 -16.68 26.97
CA VAL A 218 17.66 -18.02 27.61
C VAL A 218 18.29 -17.94 28.99
N ASP A 219 19.36 -17.17 29.16
CA ASP A 219 20.07 -17.01 30.44
C ASP A 219 19.56 -15.85 31.30
N SER A 220 18.47 -15.19 30.87
CA SER A 220 17.85 -14.02 31.54
C SER A 220 18.82 -12.86 31.77
N SER A 221 19.89 -12.76 30.99
CA SER A 221 20.90 -11.70 31.15
C SER A 221 20.53 -10.38 30.49
N LEU A 222 19.52 -10.35 29.61
CA LEU A 222 19.04 -9.15 28.90
C LEU A 222 18.68 -7.98 29.82
N TYR A 223 18.10 -8.27 31.00
CA TYR A 223 17.72 -7.26 31.99
C TYR A 223 18.92 -6.51 32.62
N LYS A 224 20.13 -7.05 32.45
CA LYS A 224 21.37 -6.46 33.02
C LYS A 224 21.95 -5.38 32.12
N TYR A 225 21.50 -5.32 30.84
CA TYR A 225 22.06 -4.39 29.85
C TYR A 225 21.21 -3.14 29.73
N LYS A 226 21.89 -2.00 29.62
CA LYS A 226 21.27 -0.67 29.32
C LYS A 226 21.45 -0.30 27.86
N LYS A 227 22.51 -0.78 27.23
CA LYS A 227 22.81 -0.48 25.84
C LYS A 227 23.33 -1.70 25.09
N ILE A 228 22.89 -1.84 23.85
CA ILE A 228 23.34 -2.86 22.90
C ILE A 228 23.84 -2.13 21.67
N ASN A 229 25.16 -2.13 21.45
CA ASN A 229 25.80 -1.44 20.35
C ASN A 229 26.00 -2.39 19.17
N LEU A 230 25.39 -2.04 18.03
CA LEU A 230 25.43 -2.73 16.74
C LEU A 230 26.22 -1.99 15.67
N THR A 231 26.94 -0.91 16.05
CA THR A 231 27.79 -0.16 15.09
C THR A 231 28.87 -1.05 14.48
N PHE A 232 29.33 -2.02 15.23
CA PHE A 232 30.35 -2.98 14.80
C PHE A 232 29.69 -4.18 14.13
N THR A 233 30.07 -4.47 12.87
CA THR A 233 29.45 -5.57 12.10
C THR A 233 29.96 -6.98 12.48
N GLN A 234 31.01 -7.08 13.30
CA GLN A 234 31.59 -8.38 13.67
C GLN A 234 31.26 -8.80 15.10
N GLN A 235 30.81 -7.89 15.94
CA GLN A 235 30.53 -8.15 17.36
C GLN A 235 29.39 -7.28 17.86
N VAL A 236 28.69 -7.74 18.89
CA VAL A 236 27.74 -6.97 19.69
C VAL A 236 28.41 -6.54 20.98
N VAL A 237 28.46 -5.24 21.23
CA VAL A 237 29.04 -4.67 22.45
C VAL A 237 27.92 -4.22 23.37
N CYS A 238 27.93 -4.67 24.63
CA CYS A 238 26.87 -4.36 25.58
C CYS A 238 27.41 -3.61 26.80
N THR A 239 26.64 -2.62 27.26
CA THR A 239 26.90 -1.90 28.52
C THR A 239 25.84 -2.27 29.55
N LYS A 240 26.26 -2.53 30.79
CA LYS A 240 25.39 -2.78 31.95
C LYS A 240 24.95 -1.49 32.60
#